data_390a89f18d230f2bd96301249affae22
#
_entry.id   390a89f18d230f2bd96301249affae22
#
_cell.length_a   1.000
_cell.length_b   1.000
_cell.length_c   1.000
_cell.angle_alpha   90.00
_cell.angle_beta   90.00
_cell.angle_gamma   90.00
#
_symmetry.space_group_name_H-M   'P 1'
#
loop_
_entity.id
_entity.type
_entity.pdbx_description
1 polymer ?
#
loop_
_entity_poly.entity_id
_entity_poly.type
_entity_poly.pdbx_seq_one_letter_code
_entity_poly.pdbx_strand_id
1 'polypeptide(L)'
;RISDWSSDVCSSDLYRALIPVEWTDSDVREVASILAGVTRIEAENVIAALIANNQILKSDIDEVRSSKNRLFSNISGLEKIDVDSSVEFVGGLSGLRSWLNEKKVLFTSEKRQVLKEKGLRSPRGILLVGVPGCGKSLSAKSISANWKLPLYRLDFATVQGSYVGQTEQQLRDALMTAENVSPCILWIDEIEKGLSGAGSKSDGGVSTRMVGQFLFWLQECKKQVFVVATANDVSMLPSELLRRGRFDELFFVDLP
;
A
#
# COMPACT_ATOMS: atom_id res chain seq x y z
N ARG A 1 -6.55 16.66 12.21
CA ARG A 1 -8.01 16.79 12.47
C ARG A 1 -8.82 15.56 12.06
N ILE A 2 -8.34 14.70 11.14
CA ILE A 2 -9.03 13.44 10.77
C ILE A 2 -8.79 12.33 11.81
N SER A 3 -7.71 12.42 12.60
CA SER A 3 -7.39 11.46 13.67
C SER A 3 -8.26 11.63 14.93
N ASP A 4 -8.84 12.79 15.16
CA ASP A 4 -9.54 13.08 16.42
C ASP A 4 -10.92 12.40 16.49
N TRP A 5 -11.67 12.38 15.38
CA TRP A 5 -13.00 11.76 15.40
C TRP A 5 -12.97 10.22 15.43
N SER A 6 -11.94 9.55 14.86
CA SER A 6 -11.83 8.08 14.90
C SER A 6 -11.56 7.57 16.31
N SER A 7 -10.79 8.30 17.12
CA SER A 7 -10.61 7.98 18.55
C SER A 7 -11.88 8.24 19.36
N ASP A 8 -12.64 9.29 19.02
CA ASP A 8 -13.90 9.62 19.71
C ASP A 8 -14.99 8.59 19.40
N VAL A 9 -15.11 8.11 18.16
CA VAL A 9 -16.05 7.03 17.80
C VAL A 9 -15.69 5.74 18.55
N CYS A 10 -14.44 5.29 18.47
CA CYS A 10 -14.01 4.08 19.16
C CYS A 10 -14.23 4.17 20.68
N SER A 11 -13.92 5.30 21.31
CA SER A 11 -14.06 5.46 22.75
C SER A 11 -15.53 5.59 23.17
N SER A 12 -16.32 6.45 22.50
CA SER A 12 -17.70 6.73 22.92
C SER A 12 -18.62 5.52 22.78
N ASP A 13 -18.46 4.74 21.72
CA ASP A 13 -19.32 3.58 21.45
C ASP A 13 -18.98 2.41 22.37
N LEU A 14 -17.72 2.19 22.67
CA LEU A 14 -17.27 1.17 23.62
C LEU A 14 -17.75 1.45 25.05
N TYR A 15 -17.66 2.69 25.51
CA TYR A 15 -18.14 3.06 26.86
C TYR A 15 -19.69 3.01 26.98
N ARG A 16 -20.43 3.18 25.89
CA ARG A 16 -21.89 3.10 25.88
C ARG A 16 -22.41 1.67 25.84
N ALA A 17 -21.62 0.72 25.36
CA ALA A 17 -22.09 -0.63 25.08
C ALA A 17 -22.34 -1.52 26.31
N LEU A 18 -21.95 -1.13 27.53
CA LEU A 18 -22.13 -1.93 28.77
C LEU A 18 -21.66 -3.39 28.67
N ILE A 19 -20.69 -3.66 27.79
CA ILE A 19 -20.12 -4.99 27.54
C ILE A 19 -18.69 -5.06 28.07
N PRO A 20 -18.18 -6.27 28.41
CA PRO A 20 -16.77 -6.43 28.78
C PRO A 20 -15.83 -6.04 27.65
N VAL A 21 -14.92 -5.12 27.91
CA VAL A 21 -13.93 -4.62 26.97
C VAL A 21 -12.54 -4.88 27.55
N GLU A 22 -11.73 -5.71 26.88
CA GLU A 22 -10.34 -6.00 27.28
C GLU A 22 -9.33 -5.00 26.69
N TRP A 23 -9.78 -4.07 25.83
CA TRP A 23 -8.88 -3.10 25.23
C TRP A 23 -8.42 -2.05 26.24
N THR A 24 -7.14 -1.83 26.24
CA THR A 24 -6.52 -0.70 26.97
C THR A 24 -6.60 0.58 26.12
N ASP A 25 -6.33 1.73 26.71
CA ASP A 25 -6.25 3.01 25.97
C ASP A 25 -5.23 2.97 24.82
N SER A 26 -4.18 2.14 24.93
CA SER A 26 -3.24 1.94 23.82
C SER A 26 -3.86 1.14 22.68
N ASP A 27 -4.67 0.13 22.99
CA ASP A 27 -5.36 -0.70 22.01
C ASP A 27 -6.43 0.11 21.26
N VAL A 28 -7.17 0.95 21.98
CA VAL A 28 -8.13 1.90 21.38
C VAL A 28 -7.44 2.87 20.41
N ARG A 29 -6.26 3.40 20.77
CA ARG A 29 -5.50 4.26 19.86
C ARG A 29 -4.97 3.49 18.64
N GLU A 30 -4.59 2.24 18.81
CA GLU A 30 -4.19 1.37 17.70
C GLU A 30 -5.37 1.16 16.73
N VAL A 31 -6.53 0.80 17.27
CA VAL A 31 -7.76 0.62 16.48
C VAL A 31 -8.17 1.92 15.77
N ALA A 32 -8.13 3.05 16.45
CA ALA A 32 -8.37 4.36 15.83
C ALA A 32 -7.38 4.65 14.68
N SER A 33 -6.11 4.28 14.85
CA SER A 33 -5.10 4.38 13.79
C SER A 33 -5.37 3.41 12.63
N ILE A 34 -5.85 2.20 12.92
CA ILE A 34 -6.26 1.23 11.89
C ILE A 34 -7.43 1.79 11.09
N LEU A 35 -8.45 2.33 11.74
CA LEU A 35 -9.65 2.89 11.09
C LEU A 35 -9.42 4.26 10.43
N ALA A 36 -8.24 4.84 10.55
CA ALA A 36 -7.92 6.08 9.84
C ALA A 36 -8.11 5.92 8.32
N GLY A 37 -8.83 6.88 7.69
CA GLY A 37 -9.13 6.85 6.26
C GLY A 37 -10.46 6.18 5.87
N VAL A 38 -11.17 5.57 6.82
CA VAL A 38 -12.53 5.05 6.67
C VAL A 38 -13.53 6.18 6.97
N THR A 39 -14.71 6.15 6.37
CA THR A 39 -15.77 7.10 6.74
C THR A 39 -16.29 6.81 8.16
N ARG A 40 -16.89 7.83 8.80
CA ARG A 40 -17.45 7.68 10.15
C ARG A 40 -18.46 6.54 10.22
N ILE A 41 -19.37 6.45 9.25
CA ILE A 41 -20.41 5.41 9.18
C ILE A 41 -19.81 4.01 9.08
N GLU A 42 -18.79 3.85 8.23
CA GLU A 42 -18.09 2.57 8.08
C GLU A 42 -17.34 2.18 9.36
N ALA A 43 -16.69 3.13 10.04
CA ALA A 43 -16.03 2.88 11.32
C ALA A 43 -17.05 2.49 12.40
N GLU A 44 -18.17 3.20 12.51
CA GLU A 44 -19.27 2.85 13.43
C GLU A 44 -19.80 1.44 13.14
N ASN A 45 -19.98 1.06 11.88
CA ASN A 45 -20.43 -0.29 11.51
C ASN A 45 -19.42 -1.39 11.91
N VAL A 46 -18.11 -1.14 11.74
CA VAL A 46 -17.08 -2.10 12.17
C VAL A 46 -17.11 -2.28 13.70
N ILE A 47 -17.19 -1.19 14.45
CA ILE A 47 -17.28 -1.25 15.92
C ILE A 47 -18.59 -1.88 16.38
N ALA A 48 -19.73 -1.55 15.76
CA ALA A 48 -21.02 -2.15 16.07
C ALA A 48 -21.04 -3.68 15.85
N ALA A 49 -20.36 -4.16 14.81
CA ALA A 49 -20.21 -5.60 14.56
C ALA A 49 -19.44 -6.32 15.68
N LEU A 50 -18.40 -5.68 16.24
CA LEU A 50 -17.68 -6.23 17.40
C LEU A 50 -18.55 -6.22 18.66
N ILE A 51 -19.28 -5.14 18.90
CA ILE A 51 -20.20 -5.01 20.04
C ILE A 51 -21.29 -6.10 20.00
N ALA A 52 -21.75 -6.47 18.81
CA ALA A 52 -22.76 -7.52 18.64
C ALA A 52 -22.31 -8.90 19.15
N ASN A 53 -21.01 -9.15 19.32
CA ASN A 53 -20.44 -10.36 19.92
C ASN A 53 -20.54 -10.36 21.48
N ASN A 54 -21.10 -9.32 22.09
CA ASN A 54 -21.26 -9.13 23.55
C ASN A 54 -19.94 -9.13 24.36
N GLN A 55 -18.79 -9.11 23.74
CA GLN A 55 -17.49 -8.97 24.37
C GLN A 55 -16.48 -8.44 23.34
N ILE A 56 -15.48 -7.71 23.80
CA ILE A 56 -14.39 -7.22 22.94
C ILE A 56 -13.06 -7.71 23.51
N LEU A 57 -12.39 -8.57 22.73
CA LEU A 57 -11.11 -9.18 23.06
C LEU A 57 -9.95 -8.48 22.35
N LYS A 58 -8.73 -8.69 22.81
CA LYS A 58 -7.53 -8.20 22.12
C LYS A 58 -7.35 -8.78 20.70
N SER A 59 -7.81 -10.02 20.47
CA SER A 59 -7.81 -10.65 19.15
C SER A 59 -8.67 -9.92 18.12
N ASP A 60 -9.66 -9.13 18.54
CA ASP A 60 -10.59 -8.45 17.66
C ASP A 60 -9.93 -7.25 16.94
N ILE A 61 -8.76 -6.83 17.38
CA ILE A 61 -7.94 -5.84 16.65
C ILE A 61 -7.59 -6.34 15.24
N ASP A 62 -7.31 -7.63 15.09
CA ASP A 62 -7.05 -8.25 13.78
C ASP A 62 -8.33 -8.34 12.93
N GLU A 63 -9.49 -8.50 13.57
CA GLU A 63 -10.78 -8.46 12.89
C GLU A 63 -11.12 -7.05 12.39
N VAL A 64 -10.84 -6.00 13.16
CA VAL A 64 -10.95 -4.60 12.71
C VAL A 64 -10.08 -4.36 11.49
N ARG A 65 -8.83 -4.83 11.52
CA ARG A 65 -7.89 -4.72 10.39
C ARG A 65 -8.41 -5.45 9.14
N SER A 66 -8.95 -6.65 9.33
CA SER A 66 -9.55 -7.46 8.27
C SER A 66 -10.80 -6.81 7.70
N SER A 67 -11.65 -6.23 8.54
CA SER A 67 -12.87 -5.51 8.13
C SER A 67 -12.54 -4.25 7.34
N LYS A 68 -11.57 -3.44 7.80
CA LYS A 68 -11.06 -2.31 7.00
C LYS A 68 -10.59 -2.77 5.61
N ASN A 69 -9.79 -3.83 5.56
CA ASN A 69 -9.27 -4.35 4.29
C ASN A 69 -10.41 -4.79 3.35
N ARG A 70 -11.51 -5.35 3.88
CA ARG A 70 -12.71 -5.72 3.10
C ARG A 70 -13.44 -4.50 2.52
N LEU A 71 -13.53 -3.40 3.25
CA LEU A 71 -14.14 -2.17 2.76
C LEU A 71 -13.43 -1.61 1.52
N PHE A 72 -12.12 -1.81 1.42
CA PHE A 72 -11.30 -1.33 0.31
C PHE A 72 -10.99 -2.40 -0.76
N SER A 73 -11.52 -3.62 -0.66
CA SER A 73 -11.23 -4.72 -1.59
C SER A 73 -11.89 -4.58 -2.97
N ASN A 74 -12.91 -3.73 -3.11
CA ASN A 74 -13.75 -3.64 -4.31
C ASN A 74 -13.43 -2.43 -5.21
N ILE A 75 -12.22 -1.85 -5.11
CA ILE A 75 -11.86 -0.70 -5.94
C ILE A 75 -11.24 -1.19 -7.24
N SER A 76 -11.79 -0.70 -8.35
CA SER A 76 -11.33 -1.04 -9.70
C SER A 76 -9.82 -0.74 -9.84
N GLY A 77 -9.06 -1.76 -10.25
CA GLY A 77 -7.61 -1.65 -10.48
C GLY A 77 -6.72 -1.88 -9.26
N LEU A 78 -7.29 -2.02 -8.05
CA LEU A 78 -6.52 -2.34 -6.83
C LEU A 78 -7.03 -3.63 -6.20
N GLU A 79 -6.20 -4.66 -6.21
CA GLU A 79 -6.51 -6.00 -5.69
C GLU A 79 -5.67 -6.30 -4.46
N LYS A 80 -6.31 -6.73 -3.35
CA LYS A 80 -5.58 -7.26 -2.20
C LYS A 80 -5.08 -8.65 -2.52
N ILE A 81 -3.80 -8.89 -2.29
CA ILE A 81 -3.17 -10.20 -2.46
C ILE A 81 -2.95 -10.84 -1.09
N ASP A 82 -3.54 -11.99 -0.88
CA ASP A 82 -3.26 -12.78 0.31
C ASP A 82 -1.90 -13.46 0.16
N VAL A 83 -1.03 -13.22 1.13
CA VAL A 83 0.33 -13.74 1.15
C VAL A 83 0.49 -14.68 2.34
N ASP A 84 0.90 -15.91 2.05
CA ASP A 84 1.25 -16.85 3.11
C ASP A 84 2.49 -16.35 3.87
N SER A 85 2.43 -16.39 5.19
CA SER A 85 3.54 -15.98 6.07
C SER A 85 4.79 -16.87 5.93
N SER A 86 4.65 -18.04 5.29
CA SER A 86 5.74 -18.97 5.00
C SER A 86 6.56 -18.61 3.76
N VAL A 87 6.17 -17.58 3.02
CA VAL A 87 6.92 -17.16 1.81
C VAL A 87 8.29 -16.63 2.19
N GLU A 88 9.32 -17.42 1.90
CA GLU A 88 10.71 -17.03 2.10
C GLU A 88 11.20 -16.09 0.98
N PHE A 89 12.29 -15.37 1.26
CA PHE A 89 12.95 -14.57 0.24
C PHE A 89 13.50 -15.44 -0.90
N VAL A 90 13.35 -14.93 -2.11
CA VAL A 90 13.99 -15.52 -3.29
C VAL A 90 15.49 -15.65 -3.05
N GLY A 91 16.06 -16.81 -3.35
CA GLY A 91 17.49 -17.04 -3.26
C GLY A 91 18.29 -16.08 -4.16
N GLY A 92 19.54 -15.80 -3.79
CA GLY A 92 20.46 -15.02 -4.63
C GLY A 92 20.35 -13.48 -4.53
N LEU A 93 19.30 -12.92 -3.93
CA LEU A 93 19.07 -11.46 -3.82
C LEU A 93 19.63 -10.87 -2.51
N SER A 94 20.87 -11.17 -2.15
CA SER A 94 21.47 -10.75 -0.88
C SER A 94 21.51 -9.23 -0.71
N GLY A 95 21.85 -8.48 -1.76
CA GLY A 95 21.87 -7.01 -1.74
C GLY A 95 20.48 -6.41 -1.49
N LEU A 96 19.46 -6.91 -2.18
CA LEU A 96 18.06 -6.51 -1.97
C LEU A 96 17.63 -6.82 -0.52
N ARG A 97 17.93 -8.04 -0.03
CA ARG A 97 17.58 -8.46 1.32
C ARG A 97 18.23 -7.56 2.39
N SER A 98 19.52 -7.27 2.24
CA SER A 98 20.23 -6.38 3.16
C SER A 98 19.61 -4.98 3.18
N TRP A 99 19.36 -4.40 2.02
CA TRP A 99 18.75 -3.09 1.87
C TRP A 99 17.33 -3.05 2.49
N LEU A 100 16.50 -4.07 2.21
CA LEU A 100 15.15 -4.18 2.76
C LEU A 100 15.14 -4.28 4.30
N ASN A 101 16.09 -5.02 4.88
CA ASN A 101 16.21 -5.14 6.34
C ASN A 101 16.56 -3.80 7.00
N GLU A 102 17.43 -3.01 6.38
CA GLU A 102 17.73 -1.65 6.84
C GLU A 102 16.50 -0.73 6.78
N LYS A 103 15.73 -0.80 5.68
CA LYS A 103 14.56 0.07 5.47
C LYS A 103 13.33 -0.36 6.26
N LYS A 104 13.17 -1.65 6.58
CA LYS A 104 12.08 -2.17 7.41
C LYS A 104 11.90 -1.39 8.70
N VAL A 105 13.00 -1.03 9.34
CA VAL A 105 13.01 -0.30 10.61
C VAL A 105 12.33 1.08 10.50
N LEU A 106 12.30 1.66 9.30
CA LEU A 106 11.68 2.97 9.06
C LEU A 106 10.14 2.90 8.92
N PHE A 107 9.59 1.69 8.78
CA PHE A 107 8.14 1.43 8.74
C PHE A 107 7.55 1.11 10.11
N THR A 108 8.36 0.91 11.16
CA THR A 108 7.86 0.68 12.52
C THR A 108 7.30 1.98 13.14
N SER A 109 6.24 1.84 13.95
CA SER A 109 5.52 2.98 14.53
C SER A 109 6.40 3.90 15.38
N GLU A 110 7.34 3.34 16.15
CA GLU A 110 8.23 4.09 17.06
C GLU A 110 9.17 5.04 16.30
N LYS A 111 9.69 4.63 15.15
CA LYS A 111 10.62 5.46 14.37
C LYS A 111 9.93 6.46 13.45
N ARG A 112 8.65 6.28 13.19
CA ARG A 112 7.83 7.20 12.38
C ARG A 112 7.82 8.61 12.96
N GLN A 113 7.72 8.75 14.28
CA GLN A 113 7.75 10.03 14.95
C GLN A 113 9.13 10.69 14.84
N VAL A 114 10.18 9.92 15.06
CA VAL A 114 11.57 10.37 14.92
C VAL A 114 11.89 10.81 13.47
N LEU A 115 11.38 10.09 12.46
CA LEU A 115 11.52 10.50 11.06
C LEU A 115 10.84 11.84 10.78
N LYS A 116 9.60 12.01 11.26
CA LYS A 116 8.85 13.27 11.13
C LYS A 116 9.57 14.44 11.78
N GLU A 117 10.04 14.27 13.01
CA GLU A 117 10.75 15.29 13.77
C GLU A 117 12.06 15.71 13.11
N LYS A 118 12.75 14.77 12.46
CA LYS A 118 13.99 15.01 11.72
C LYS A 118 13.76 15.46 10.26
N GLY A 119 12.52 15.63 9.82
CA GLY A 119 12.18 15.98 8.44
C GLY A 119 12.55 14.91 7.42
N LEU A 120 12.81 13.66 7.87
CA LEU A 120 13.13 12.53 7.00
C LEU A 120 11.86 11.91 6.44
N ARG A 121 11.91 11.50 5.18
CA ARG A 121 10.81 10.79 4.50
C ARG A 121 10.96 9.28 4.67
N SER A 122 9.84 8.59 4.79
CA SER A 122 9.82 7.13 4.69
C SER A 122 10.28 6.69 3.29
N PRO A 123 10.91 5.51 3.16
CA PRO A 123 11.22 4.94 1.86
C PRO A 123 9.96 4.87 0.99
N ARG A 124 10.10 5.20 -0.29
CA ARG A 124 9.00 5.21 -1.25
C ARG A 124 8.79 3.88 -1.93
N GLY A 125 9.88 3.25 -2.33
CA GLY A 125 9.81 1.98 -3.02
C GLY A 125 11.04 1.63 -3.83
N ILE A 126 10.96 0.48 -4.47
CA ILE A 126 12.00 -0.09 -5.31
C ILE A 126 11.45 -0.46 -6.68
N LEU A 127 12.34 -0.47 -7.67
CA LEU A 127 12.09 -1.00 -8.99
C LEU A 127 12.95 -2.26 -9.20
N LEU A 128 12.31 -3.39 -9.44
CA LEU A 128 12.94 -4.67 -9.75
C LEU A 128 12.93 -4.89 -11.26
N VAL A 129 14.09 -4.98 -11.87
CA VAL A 129 14.23 -5.16 -13.31
C VAL A 129 14.93 -6.47 -13.60
N GLY A 130 14.44 -7.22 -14.57
CA GLY A 130 15.08 -8.47 -14.97
C GLY A 130 14.21 -9.32 -15.89
N VAL A 131 14.77 -10.40 -16.39
CA VAL A 131 14.07 -11.29 -17.33
C VAL A 131 12.82 -11.92 -16.71
N PRO A 132 11.83 -12.32 -17.53
CA PRO A 132 10.69 -13.08 -17.03
C PRO A 132 11.14 -14.37 -16.32
N GLY A 133 10.48 -14.71 -15.20
CA GLY A 133 10.80 -15.94 -14.45
C GLY A 133 11.89 -15.81 -13.38
N CYS A 134 12.60 -14.70 -13.26
CA CYS A 134 13.67 -14.51 -12.26
C CYS A 134 13.15 -14.21 -10.82
N GLY A 135 11.85 -14.30 -10.54
CA GLY A 135 11.32 -14.20 -9.17
C GLY A 135 10.93 -12.78 -8.72
N LYS A 136 10.81 -11.81 -9.63
CA LYS A 136 10.42 -10.41 -9.28
C LYS A 136 9.09 -10.33 -8.52
N SER A 137 8.06 -10.99 -9.03
CA SER A 137 6.72 -10.99 -8.40
C SER A 137 6.72 -11.75 -7.05
N LEU A 138 7.54 -12.80 -6.92
CA LEU A 138 7.75 -13.49 -5.65
C LEU A 138 8.44 -12.58 -4.64
N SER A 139 9.35 -11.72 -5.08
CA SER A 139 10.02 -10.74 -4.21
C SER A 139 9.02 -9.77 -3.57
N ALA A 140 8.01 -9.29 -4.30
CA ALA A 140 6.97 -8.44 -3.73
C ALA A 140 6.19 -9.15 -2.59
N LYS A 141 5.82 -10.41 -2.80
CA LYS A 141 5.17 -11.24 -1.78
C LYS A 141 6.08 -11.48 -0.57
N SER A 142 7.36 -11.79 -0.80
CA SER A 142 8.34 -11.98 0.26
C SER A 142 8.56 -10.73 1.11
N ILE A 143 8.56 -9.54 0.50
CA ILE A 143 8.66 -8.26 1.23
C ILE A 143 7.43 -8.08 2.13
N SER A 144 6.23 -8.36 1.62
CA SER A 144 5.00 -8.29 2.39
C SER A 144 5.01 -9.23 3.60
N ALA A 145 5.36 -10.50 3.40
CA ALA A 145 5.47 -11.48 4.48
C ALA A 145 6.51 -11.06 5.54
N ASN A 146 7.69 -10.63 5.09
CA ASN A 146 8.78 -10.23 6.00
C ASN A 146 8.46 -8.96 6.80
N TRP A 147 7.85 -7.95 6.17
CA TRP A 147 7.47 -6.70 6.82
C TRP A 147 6.16 -6.79 7.59
N LYS A 148 5.39 -7.89 7.41
CA LYS A 148 4.04 -8.10 7.96
C LYS A 148 3.08 -6.98 7.59
N LEU A 149 3.16 -6.52 6.35
CA LEU A 149 2.30 -5.50 5.78
C LEU A 149 1.38 -6.09 4.72
N PRO A 150 0.14 -5.62 4.59
CA PRO A 150 -0.75 -6.06 3.53
C PRO A 150 -0.19 -5.72 2.15
N LEU A 151 -0.37 -6.62 1.19
CA LEU A 151 0.03 -6.47 -0.20
C LEU A 151 -1.18 -6.14 -1.07
N TYR A 152 -1.08 -5.05 -1.81
CA TYR A 152 -2.06 -4.66 -2.81
C TYR A 152 -1.40 -4.63 -4.18
N ARG A 153 -2.04 -5.23 -5.18
CA ARG A 153 -1.61 -5.16 -6.58
C ARG A 153 -2.36 -4.06 -7.29
N LEU A 154 -1.64 -3.16 -7.92
CA LEU A 154 -2.17 -2.18 -8.85
C LEU A 154 -1.94 -2.71 -10.27
N ASP A 155 -3.03 -2.96 -10.98
CA ASP A 155 -3.00 -3.41 -12.36
C ASP A 155 -3.36 -2.25 -13.29
N PHE A 156 -2.38 -1.72 -13.98
CA PHE A 156 -2.58 -0.64 -14.95
C PHE A 156 -3.46 -1.04 -16.13
N ALA A 157 -3.49 -2.33 -16.51
CA ALA A 157 -4.34 -2.79 -17.60
C ALA A 157 -5.83 -2.73 -17.20
N THR A 158 -6.14 -3.09 -15.97
CA THR A 158 -7.52 -2.99 -15.43
C THR A 158 -7.93 -1.53 -15.20
N VAL A 159 -6.99 -0.65 -14.90
CA VAL A 159 -7.22 0.80 -14.76
C VAL A 159 -7.50 1.46 -16.10
N GLN A 160 -7.02 0.89 -17.22
CA GLN A 160 -7.29 1.39 -18.56
C GLN A 160 -8.74 1.10 -18.97
N GLY A 161 -9.65 2.02 -18.60
CA GLY A 161 -11.06 1.93 -19.00
C GLY A 161 -11.31 2.25 -20.47
N SER A 162 -12.52 1.92 -20.95
CA SER A 162 -12.93 2.10 -22.35
C SER A 162 -13.14 3.55 -22.78
N TYR A 163 -13.17 4.50 -21.82
CA TYR A 163 -13.45 5.91 -22.10
C TYR A 163 -12.33 6.81 -21.61
N VAL A 164 -12.00 7.83 -22.42
CA VAL A 164 -11.06 8.90 -22.06
C VAL A 164 -11.55 9.63 -20.82
N GLY A 165 -10.69 9.75 -19.80
CA GLY A 165 -11.01 10.40 -18.51
C GLY A 165 -11.38 9.43 -17.39
N GLN A 166 -11.96 8.26 -17.64
CA GLN A 166 -12.20 7.24 -16.60
C GLN A 166 -10.90 6.65 -16.08
N THR A 167 -9.96 6.39 -16.95
CA THR A 167 -8.64 5.83 -16.62
C THR A 167 -7.87 6.67 -15.61
N GLU A 168 -7.83 7.99 -15.79
CA GLU A 168 -7.14 8.89 -14.87
C GLU A 168 -7.83 8.94 -13.49
N GLN A 169 -9.17 8.92 -13.49
CA GLN A 169 -9.94 8.89 -12.24
C GLN A 169 -9.76 7.56 -11.51
N GLN A 170 -9.82 6.43 -12.21
CA GLN A 170 -9.61 5.10 -11.61
C GLN A 170 -8.20 4.95 -11.01
N LEU A 171 -7.17 5.44 -11.71
CA LEU A 171 -5.81 5.47 -11.15
C LEU A 171 -5.75 6.33 -9.88
N ARG A 172 -6.37 7.50 -9.89
CA ARG A 172 -6.42 8.37 -8.72
C ARG A 172 -7.10 7.70 -7.53
N ASP A 173 -8.24 7.06 -7.77
CA ASP A 173 -9.02 6.38 -6.73
C ASP A 173 -8.26 5.18 -6.15
N ALA A 174 -7.58 4.40 -7.01
CA ALA A 174 -6.72 3.30 -6.58
C ALA A 174 -5.53 3.77 -5.72
N LEU A 175 -4.86 4.85 -6.13
CA LEU A 175 -3.74 5.43 -5.37
C LEU A 175 -4.20 6.06 -4.05
N MET A 176 -5.33 6.76 -4.03
CA MET A 176 -5.94 7.28 -2.80
C MET A 176 -6.32 6.14 -1.84
N THR A 177 -6.82 5.03 -2.39
CA THR A 177 -7.13 3.86 -1.58
C THR A 177 -5.88 3.26 -0.97
N ALA A 178 -4.80 3.11 -1.73
CA ALA A 178 -3.51 2.66 -1.20
C ALA A 178 -3.04 3.56 -0.04
N GLU A 179 -3.25 4.87 -0.13
CA GLU A 179 -2.97 5.79 0.98
C GLU A 179 -3.87 5.55 2.20
N ASN A 180 -5.15 5.27 2.00
CA ASN A 180 -6.12 5.04 3.07
C ASN A 180 -5.88 3.72 3.80
N VAL A 181 -5.40 2.68 3.11
CA VAL A 181 -5.05 1.39 3.72
C VAL A 181 -3.63 1.34 4.27
N SER A 182 -2.87 2.45 4.21
CA SER A 182 -1.50 2.50 4.73
C SER A 182 -1.46 2.22 6.25
N PRO A 183 -0.41 1.54 6.77
CA PRO A 183 0.80 1.11 6.07
C PRO A 183 0.59 -0.13 5.20
N CYS A 184 1.05 -0.11 3.95
CA CYS A 184 0.89 -1.21 3.02
C CYS A 184 2.03 -1.27 1.99
N ILE A 185 2.10 -2.38 1.26
CA ILE A 185 2.94 -2.54 0.08
C ILE A 185 2.04 -2.46 -1.15
N LEU A 186 2.39 -1.59 -2.07
CA LEU A 186 1.75 -1.45 -3.38
C LEU A 186 2.63 -2.11 -4.44
N TRP A 187 2.20 -3.25 -4.94
CA TRP A 187 2.89 -3.98 -6.00
C TRP A 187 2.34 -3.61 -7.36
N ILE A 188 3.22 -3.23 -8.27
CA ILE A 188 2.92 -2.90 -9.65
C ILE A 188 3.68 -3.88 -10.53
N ASP A 189 2.97 -4.83 -11.13
CA ASP A 189 3.60 -5.83 -11.98
C ASP A 189 3.71 -5.33 -13.42
N GLU A 190 4.87 -5.56 -14.04
CA GLU A 190 5.15 -5.20 -15.42
C GLU A 190 4.76 -3.75 -15.73
N ILE A 191 5.27 -2.83 -14.92
CA ILE A 191 4.94 -1.40 -14.98
C ILE A 191 5.12 -0.80 -16.38
N GLU A 192 6.05 -1.35 -17.18
CA GLU A 192 6.28 -0.95 -18.56
C GLU A 192 5.05 -1.18 -19.44
N LYS A 193 4.26 -2.22 -19.22
CA LYS A 193 3.05 -2.50 -20.00
C LYS A 193 1.97 -1.43 -19.80
N GLY A 194 1.81 -0.96 -18.56
CA GLY A 194 0.86 0.08 -18.23
C GLY A 194 1.28 1.48 -18.67
N LEU A 195 2.59 1.68 -18.89
CA LEU A 195 3.16 2.98 -19.20
C LEU A 195 3.73 3.08 -20.63
N SER A 196 3.74 1.99 -21.40
CA SER A 196 4.36 1.90 -22.73
C SER A 196 3.71 2.78 -23.81
N GLY A 197 2.48 3.23 -23.62
CA GLY A 197 1.80 4.17 -24.51
C GLY A 197 2.27 5.63 -24.42
N ALA A 198 3.12 5.96 -23.47
CA ALA A 198 3.61 7.32 -23.27
C ALA A 198 4.51 7.76 -24.42
N GLY A 199 3.99 8.63 -25.30
CA GLY A 199 4.69 9.09 -26.50
C GLY A 199 4.08 8.61 -27.82
N SER A 200 3.16 7.66 -27.78
CA SER A 200 2.38 7.25 -28.96
C SER A 200 1.27 8.27 -29.25
N LYS A 201 1.16 8.72 -30.50
CA LYS A 201 0.08 9.62 -30.95
C LYS A 201 -1.29 8.92 -31.02
N SER A 202 -1.34 7.62 -30.82
CA SER A 202 -2.54 6.80 -31.06
C SER A 202 -3.53 6.76 -29.89
N ASP A 203 -3.10 7.07 -28.65
CA ASP A 203 -3.95 6.97 -27.45
C ASP A 203 -4.45 8.32 -26.90
N GLY A 204 -4.33 9.40 -27.68
CA GLY A 204 -4.74 10.75 -27.24
C GLY A 204 -3.98 11.28 -26.03
N GLY A 205 -2.81 10.73 -25.72
CA GLY A 205 -1.95 11.16 -24.59
C GLY A 205 -2.41 10.67 -23.22
N VAL A 206 -3.33 9.70 -23.15
CA VAL A 206 -3.84 9.12 -21.89
C VAL A 206 -2.70 8.49 -21.09
N SER A 207 -1.90 7.64 -21.75
CA SER A 207 -0.74 7.00 -21.08
C SER A 207 0.25 8.02 -20.55
N THR A 208 0.52 9.11 -21.27
CA THR A 208 1.42 10.19 -20.80
C THR A 208 0.87 10.86 -19.54
N ARG A 209 -0.45 11.12 -19.48
CA ARG A 209 -1.09 11.73 -18.30
C ARG A 209 -1.10 10.78 -17.11
N MET A 210 -1.37 9.49 -17.33
CA MET A 210 -1.28 8.46 -16.28
C MET A 210 0.13 8.39 -15.69
N VAL A 211 1.16 8.35 -16.55
CA VAL A 211 2.56 8.41 -16.10
C VAL A 211 2.79 9.63 -15.24
N GLY A 212 2.41 10.81 -15.72
CA GLY A 212 2.57 12.06 -14.99
C GLY A 212 1.88 12.04 -13.63
N GLN A 213 0.64 11.54 -13.57
CA GLN A 213 -0.14 11.41 -12.35
C GLN A 213 0.49 10.44 -11.35
N PHE A 214 0.91 9.26 -11.81
CA PHE A 214 1.58 8.27 -10.96
C PHE A 214 2.91 8.81 -10.41
N LEU A 215 3.71 9.45 -11.27
CA LEU A 215 4.99 10.04 -10.88
C LEU A 215 4.82 11.18 -9.86
N PHE A 216 3.81 12.02 -10.06
CA PHE A 216 3.47 13.08 -9.12
C PHE A 216 3.06 12.49 -7.77
N TRP A 217 2.17 11.49 -7.79
CA TRP A 217 1.76 10.81 -6.58
C TRP A 217 2.94 10.14 -5.86
N LEU A 218 3.79 9.41 -6.57
CA LEU A 218 4.97 8.75 -5.99
C LEU A 218 5.92 9.77 -5.31
N GLN A 219 5.98 10.99 -5.84
CA GLN A 219 6.80 12.05 -5.29
C GLN A 219 6.17 12.72 -4.06
N GLU A 220 4.86 12.93 -4.07
CA GLU A 220 4.16 13.72 -3.05
C GLU A 220 3.51 12.87 -1.95
N CYS A 221 3.36 11.57 -2.12
CA CYS A 221 2.77 10.67 -1.13
C CYS A 221 3.51 10.77 0.22
N LYS A 222 2.78 11.16 1.26
CA LYS A 222 3.28 11.31 2.64
C LYS A 222 2.88 10.14 3.54
N LYS A 223 2.09 9.21 3.00
CA LYS A 223 1.63 8.03 3.71
C LYS A 223 2.67 6.91 3.61
N GLN A 224 2.53 5.91 4.47
CA GLN A 224 3.42 4.75 4.47
C GLN A 224 2.98 3.72 3.43
N VAL A 225 3.09 4.07 2.17
CA VAL A 225 2.90 3.15 1.05
C VAL A 225 4.28 2.84 0.47
N PHE A 226 4.70 1.59 0.52
CA PHE A 226 5.96 1.14 -0.07
C PHE A 226 5.68 0.52 -1.43
N VAL A 227 6.17 1.14 -2.49
CA VAL A 227 5.93 0.68 -3.86
C VAL A 227 6.98 -0.35 -4.26
N VAL A 228 6.53 -1.50 -4.74
CA VAL A 228 7.40 -2.51 -5.38
C VAL A 228 6.95 -2.64 -6.82
N ALA A 229 7.67 -1.99 -7.72
CA ALA A 229 7.42 -2.09 -9.14
C ALA A 229 8.32 -3.16 -9.77
N THR A 230 7.79 -3.92 -10.74
CA THR A 230 8.57 -4.86 -11.53
C THR A 230 8.58 -4.44 -13.00
N ALA A 231 9.68 -4.67 -13.69
CA ALA A 231 9.80 -4.45 -15.12
C ALA A 231 10.64 -5.56 -15.76
N ASN A 232 10.30 -5.91 -17.00
CA ASN A 232 11.08 -6.85 -17.79
C ASN A 232 12.15 -6.13 -18.63
N ASP A 233 11.86 -4.91 -19.06
CA ASP A 233 12.76 -4.11 -19.89
C ASP A 233 12.78 -2.65 -19.45
N VAL A 234 13.94 -2.18 -19.02
CA VAL A 234 14.17 -0.78 -18.60
C VAL A 234 14.02 0.19 -19.76
N SER A 235 14.35 -0.23 -20.98
CA SER A 235 14.32 0.64 -22.16
C SER A 235 12.91 1.10 -22.51
N MET A 236 11.90 0.33 -22.09
CA MET A 236 10.48 0.63 -22.28
C MET A 236 9.90 1.58 -21.22
N LEU A 237 10.67 1.86 -20.17
CA LEU A 237 10.21 2.73 -19.09
C LEU A 237 10.44 4.21 -19.45
N PRO A 238 9.51 5.10 -19.11
CA PRO A 238 9.74 6.54 -19.17
C PRO A 238 10.99 6.93 -18.37
N SER A 239 11.88 7.71 -18.99
CA SER A 239 13.14 8.14 -18.34
C SER A 239 12.91 8.88 -17.02
N GLU A 240 11.74 9.48 -16.87
CA GLU A 240 11.29 10.17 -15.66
C GLU A 240 11.20 9.25 -14.46
N LEU A 241 10.80 7.98 -14.64
CA LEU A 241 10.74 6.97 -13.56
C LEU A 241 12.10 6.66 -12.96
N LEU A 242 13.15 6.70 -13.78
CA LEU A 242 14.51 6.38 -13.39
C LEU A 242 15.24 7.52 -12.69
N ARG A 243 14.63 8.72 -12.64
CA ARG A 243 15.22 9.87 -11.96
C ARG A 243 15.20 9.67 -10.44
N ARG A 244 16.29 10.08 -9.79
CA ARG A 244 16.41 10.09 -8.33
C ARG A 244 15.23 10.81 -7.67
N GLY A 245 14.77 10.27 -6.55
CA GLY A 245 13.65 10.83 -5.79
C GLY A 245 12.27 10.30 -6.19
N ARG A 246 12.20 9.28 -7.07
CA ARG A 246 11.00 8.51 -7.44
C ARG A 246 11.03 7.17 -6.72
N PHE A 247 11.77 6.21 -7.25
CA PHE A 247 12.17 5.03 -6.49
C PHE A 247 13.43 5.33 -5.69
N ASP A 248 13.57 4.69 -4.53
CA ASP A 248 14.75 4.84 -3.68
C ASP A 248 15.92 4.06 -4.26
N GLU A 249 15.63 2.90 -4.87
CA GLU A 249 16.65 2.02 -5.45
C GLU A 249 16.11 1.22 -6.64
N LEU A 250 17.02 0.83 -7.53
CA LEU A 250 16.74 -0.04 -8.66
C LEU A 250 17.62 -1.29 -8.52
N PHE A 251 17.00 -2.46 -8.54
CA PHE A 251 17.68 -3.75 -8.47
C PHE A 251 17.53 -4.53 -9.76
N PHE A 252 18.64 -4.97 -10.30
CA PHE A 252 18.64 -5.95 -11.38
C PHE A 252 18.54 -7.36 -10.78
N VAL A 253 17.55 -8.11 -11.25
CA VAL A 253 17.27 -9.47 -10.81
C VAL A 253 17.57 -10.39 -11.97
N ASP A 254 18.60 -11.20 -11.83
CA ASP A 254 19.01 -12.19 -12.82
C ASP A 254 18.44 -13.58 -12.48
N LEU A 255 18.55 -14.50 -13.41
CA LEU A 255 18.22 -15.90 -13.15
C LEU A 255 19.20 -16.48 -12.10
N PRO A 256 18.72 -17.41 -11.26
CA PRO A 256 19.53 -18.06 -10.25
C PRO A 256 20.60 -18.97 -10.84
#